data_61b9d5e8269e9433db2addda238f4567
#
_entry.id   61b9d5e8269e9433db2addda238f4567
#
_cell.length_a   1.000
_cell.length_b   1.000
_cell.length_c   1.000
_cell.angle_alpha   90.00
_cell.angle_beta   90.00
_cell.angle_gamma   90.00
#
_symmetry.space_group_name_H-M   'P 1'
#
loop_
_entity.id
_entity.type
_entity.pdbx_description
1 polymer ?
#
loop_
_entity_poly.entity_id
_entity_poly.type
_entity_poly.pdbx_seq_one_letter_code
_entity_poly.pdbx_strand_id
1 'polypeptide(L)'
;MARPRKKPSERRRHVVNLRMTDAEFAEFKRLARDAKVTAGRYIRETVLGRRPKAHPPQVLIFEAMLRELQRIATNFRQLATATGDDCYAGWAKFMGVEIIRQISKKDELSDVIEKQLAALNAAGQQVNALAYKANGEMRFKPSERTAAFTALKRALDPIRQALQSTNKKPALSYPAEA
;
A
#
# COMPACT_ATOMS: atom_id res chain seq x y z
N MET A 1 9.53 -6.36 -14.85
CA MET A 1 9.71 -5.24 -15.84
C MET A 1 10.84 -4.35 -15.39
N ALA A 2 11.80 -4.02 -16.29
CA ALA A 2 12.90 -3.10 -15.97
C ALA A 2 12.37 -1.66 -15.84
N ARG A 3 12.89 -0.92 -14.85
CA ARG A 3 12.54 0.49 -14.61
C ARG A 3 12.92 1.33 -15.84
N PRO A 4 12.02 2.16 -16.40
CA PRO A 4 12.32 2.98 -17.57
C PRO A 4 13.52 3.89 -17.31
N ARG A 5 14.40 4.01 -18.33
CA ARG A 5 15.60 4.86 -18.25
C ARG A 5 15.20 6.34 -18.18
N LYS A 6 15.75 7.06 -17.20
CA LYS A 6 15.54 8.51 -17.07
C LYS A 6 16.18 9.26 -18.24
N LYS A 7 15.60 10.42 -18.60
CA LYS A 7 16.18 11.35 -19.59
C LYS A 7 17.60 11.75 -19.18
N PRO A 8 18.50 12.02 -20.13
CA PRO A 8 19.90 12.40 -19.82
C PRO A 8 20.04 13.56 -18.83
N SER A 9 19.18 14.57 -18.92
CA SER A 9 19.12 15.73 -18.01
C SER A 9 18.68 15.39 -16.58
N GLU A 10 17.97 14.27 -16.39
CA GLU A 10 17.49 13.82 -15.09
C GLU A 10 18.43 12.80 -14.44
N ARG A 11 19.49 12.41 -15.14
CA ARG A 11 20.47 11.43 -14.64
C ARG A 11 21.41 12.10 -13.64
N ARG A 12 21.55 11.50 -12.47
CA ARG A 12 22.49 11.95 -11.45
C ARG A 12 23.87 11.42 -11.79
N ARG A 13 24.74 12.29 -12.35
CA ARG A 13 26.09 11.94 -12.80
C ARG A 13 27.19 12.34 -11.82
N HIS A 14 26.88 13.28 -10.92
CA HIS A 14 27.86 13.81 -9.96
C HIS A 14 27.73 13.08 -8.63
N VAL A 15 28.87 12.69 -8.07
CA VAL A 15 28.99 12.07 -6.76
C VAL A 15 29.76 13.05 -5.87
N VAL A 16 29.23 13.27 -4.66
CA VAL A 16 29.91 14.07 -3.63
C VAL A 16 30.24 13.13 -2.48
N ASN A 17 31.51 13.05 -2.13
CA ASN A 17 31.99 12.27 -0.99
C ASN A 17 32.13 13.21 0.22
N LEU A 18 31.49 12.84 1.32
CA LEU A 18 31.56 13.56 2.60
C LEU A 18 32.25 12.67 3.61
N ARG A 19 33.29 13.24 4.29
CA ARG A 19 33.94 12.58 5.44
C ARG A 19 33.30 13.11 6.72
N MET A 20 32.93 12.20 7.61
CA MET A 20 32.33 12.51 8.90
C MET A 20 33.04 11.69 9.98
N THR A 21 33.10 12.24 11.17
CA THR A 21 33.42 11.46 12.37
C THR A 21 32.28 10.56 12.75
N ASP A 22 32.53 9.58 13.62
CA ASP A 22 31.44 8.67 14.08
C ASP A 22 30.31 9.43 14.77
N ALA A 23 30.62 10.48 15.52
CA ALA A 23 29.63 11.32 16.19
C ALA A 23 28.74 12.08 15.18
N GLU A 24 29.35 12.71 14.18
CA GLU A 24 28.65 13.45 13.13
C GLU A 24 27.78 12.49 12.29
N PHE A 25 28.27 11.28 12.01
CA PHE A 25 27.53 10.29 11.25
C PHE A 25 26.34 9.75 12.03
N ALA A 26 26.49 9.54 13.34
CA ALA A 26 25.39 9.15 14.22
C ALA A 26 24.30 10.22 14.27
N GLU A 27 24.68 11.48 14.44
CA GLU A 27 23.76 12.63 14.45
C GLU A 27 23.07 12.79 13.09
N PHE A 28 23.81 12.69 11.99
CA PHE A 28 23.27 12.72 10.65
C PHE A 28 22.22 11.61 10.42
N LYS A 29 22.50 10.37 10.85
CA LYS A 29 21.55 9.28 10.77
C LYS A 29 20.28 9.53 11.61
N ARG A 30 20.45 10.17 12.79
CA ARG A 30 19.33 10.58 13.63
C ARG A 30 18.45 11.58 12.90
N LEU A 31 19.03 12.66 12.38
CA LEU A 31 18.32 13.71 11.64
C LEU A 31 17.57 13.16 10.41
N ALA A 32 18.21 12.27 9.65
CA ALA A 32 17.56 11.63 8.50
C ALA A 32 16.35 10.75 8.91
N ARG A 33 16.48 10.03 10.04
CA ARG A 33 15.37 9.24 10.62
C ARG A 33 14.23 10.14 11.09
N ASP A 34 14.55 11.20 11.83
CA ASP A 34 13.56 12.15 12.37
C ASP A 34 12.80 12.83 11.22
N ALA A 35 13.52 13.16 10.12
CA ALA A 35 12.92 13.65 8.89
C ALA A 35 12.20 12.56 8.06
N LYS A 36 12.26 11.28 8.46
CA LYS A 36 11.69 10.12 7.76
C LYS A 36 12.04 10.04 6.27
N VAL A 37 13.29 10.38 5.96
CA VAL A 37 13.85 10.33 4.62
C VAL A 37 15.14 9.49 4.59
N THR A 38 15.52 9.01 3.41
CA THR A 38 16.81 8.31 3.28
C THR A 38 17.97 9.29 3.49
N ALA A 39 19.09 8.79 4.01
CA ALA A 39 20.30 9.56 4.26
C ALA A 39 20.75 10.37 3.01
N GLY A 40 20.78 9.73 1.85
CA GLY A 40 21.15 10.40 0.59
C GLY A 40 20.14 11.47 0.13
N ARG A 41 18.86 11.33 0.49
CA ARG A 41 17.87 12.38 0.23
C ARG A 41 18.04 13.53 1.20
N TYR A 42 18.27 13.25 2.47
CA TYR A 42 18.48 14.26 3.51
C TYR A 42 19.65 15.18 3.14
N ILE A 43 20.83 14.61 2.84
CA ILE A 43 22.03 15.40 2.43
C ILE A 43 21.69 16.27 1.22
N ARG A 44 21.11 15.69 0.17
CA ARG A 44 20.85 16.42 -1.06
C ARG A 44 19.89 17.59 -0.85
N GLU A 45 18.82 17.39 -0.10
CA GLU A 45 17.84 18.44 0.16
C GLU A 45 18.47 19.55 1.02
N THR A 46 19.28 19.18 2.02
CA THR A 46 19.99 20.14 2.89
C THR A 46 21.01 20.97 2.11
N VAL A 47 21.85 20.32 1.30
CA VAL A 47 22.88 21.00 0.49
C VAL A 47 22.26 21.93 -0.55
N LEU A 48 21.09 21.58 -1.09
CA LEU A 48 20.36 22.43 -2.05
C LEU A 48 19.50 23.51 -1.37
N GLY A 49 19.70 23.75 -0.06
CA GLY A 49 18.91 24.74 0.69
C GLY A 49 17.43 24.38 0.84
N ARG A 50 17.07 23.11 0.60
CA ARG A 50 15.72 22.61 0.77
C ARG A 50 15.62 21.95 2.12
N ARG A 51 14.63 22.35 2.92
CA ARG A 51 14.34 21.60 4.15
C ARG A 51 13.83 20.21 3.75
N PRO A 52 14.46 19.11 4.25
CA PRO A 52 13.94 17.77 4.02
C PRO A 52 12.50 17.73 4.54
N LYS A 53 11.56 17.55 3.63
CA LYS A 53 10.16 17.40 4.03
C LYS A 53 10.02 16.01 4.64
N ALA A 54 9.87 15.94 5.95
CA ALA A 54 9.40 14.76 6.62
C ALA A 54 8.00 14.43 6.06
N HIS A 55 7.79 13.18 5.65
CA HIS A 55 6.43 12.73 5.42
C HIS A 55 5.74 12.59 6.78
N PRO A 56 4.63 13.29 7.04
CA PRO A 56 3.86 13.07 8.27
C PRO A 56 3.59 11.57 8.45
N PRO A 57 3.58 11.05 9.68
CA PRO A 57 3.27 9.63 9.94
C PRO A 57 2.01 9.17 9.21
N GLN A 58 0.99 10.01 9.17
CA GLN A 58 -0.27 9.76 8.47
C GLN A 58 -0.07 9.46 6.98
N VAL A 59 0.78 10.23 6.29
CA VAL A 59 1.07 10.01 4.86
C VAL A 59 1.73 8.65 4.64
N LEU A 60 2.64 8.23 5.51
CA LEU A 60 3.30 6.92 5.41
C LEU A 60 2.31 5.77 5.63
N ILE A 61 1.38 5.93 6.57
CA ILE A 61 0.31 4.97 6.85
C ILE A 61 -0.61 4.84 5.62
N PHE A 62 -1.04 5.97 5.05
CA PHE A 62 -1.85 5.98 3.82
C PHE A 62 -1.12 5.34 2.65
N GLU A 63 0.16 5.67 2.43
CA GLU A 63 0.95 5.04 1.37
C GLU A 63 1.11 3.53 1.55
N ALA A 64 1.29 3.06 2.79
CA ALA A 64 1.36 1.63 3.10
C ALA A 64 0.03 0.95 2.79
N MET A 65 -1.09 1.55 3.20
CA MET A 65 -2.44 1.07 2.91
C MET A 65 -2.71 1.00 1.41
N LEU A 66 -2.40 2.05 0.66
CA LEU A 66 -2.59 2.08 -0.79
C LEU A 66 -1.78 1.00 -1.50
N ARG A 67 -0.52 0.77 -1.09
CA ARG A 67 0.31 -0.31 -1.64
C ARG A 67 -0.32 -1.67 -1.39
N GLU A 68 -0.85 -1.90 -0.19
CA GLU A 68 -1.47 -3.17 0.17
C GLU A 68 -2.78 -3.42 -0.63
N LEU A 69 -3.64 -2.41 -0.72
CA LEU A 69 -4.86 -2.48 -1.53
C LEU A 69 -4.57 -2.76 -3.01
N GLN A 70 -3.55 -2.12 -3.58
CA GLN A 70 -3.12 -2.36 -4.95
C GLN A 70 -2.56 -3.77 -5.16
N ARG A 71 -1.81 -4.30 -4.17
CA ARG A 71 -1.29 -5.67 -4.18
C ARG A 71 -2.44 -6.68 -4.19
N ILE A 72 -3.42 -6.50 -3.31
CA ILE A 72 -4.60 -7.37 -3.23
C ILE A 72 -5.41 -7.29 -4.53
N ALA A 73 -5.63 -6.10 -5.08
CA ALA A 73 -6.32 -5.92 -6.35
C ALA A 73 -5.60 -6.63 -7.52
N THR A 74 -4.28 -6.65 -7.50
CA THR A 74 -3.48 -7.37 -8.51
C THR A 74 -3.66 -8.88 -8.37
N ASN A 75 -3.64 -9.42 -7.15
CA ASN A 75 -3.88 -10.83 -6.90
C ASN A 75 -5.30 -11.25 -7.33
N PHE A 76 -6.30 -10.41 -7.08
CA PHE A 76 -7.66 -10.68 -7.57
C PHE A 76 -7.78 -10.65 -9.10
N ARG A 77 -7.05 -9.76 -9.79
CA ARG A 77 -6.99 -9.79 -11.26
C ARG A 77 -6.37 -11.08 -11.78
N GLN A 78 -5.30 -11.55 -11.14
CA GLN A 78 -4.68 -12.84 -11.48
C GLN A 78 -5.66 -14.00 -11.26
N LEU A 79 -6.40 -14.01 -10.15
CA LEU A 79 -7.45 -15.00 -9.88
C LEU A 79 -8.53 -14.96 -10.96
N ALA A 80 -9.05 -13.78 -11.31
CA ALA A 80 -10.04 -13.63 -12.36
C ALA A 80 -9.56 -14.20 -13.71
N THR A 81 -8.30 -13.89 -14.07
CA THR A 81 -7.70 -14.40 -15.32
C THR A 81 -7.51 -15.91 -15.29
N ALA A 82 -7.05 -16.47 -14.16
CA ALA A 82 -6.75 -17.91 -14.06
C ALA A 82 -8.01 -18.79 -13.92
N THR A 83 -9.07 -18.25 -13.30
CA THR A 83 -10.29 -19.03 -13.03
C THR A 83 -11.46 -18.72 -13.96
N GLY A 84 -11.44 -17.57 -14.63
CA GLY A 84 -12.59 -17.07 -15.41
C GLY A 84 -13.78 -16.60 -14.55
N ASP A 85 -13.61 -16.46 -13.23
CA ASP A 85 -14.70 -16.09 -12.30
C ASP A 85 -14.74 -14.55 -12.13
N ASP A 86 -15.83 -13.96 -12.61
CA ASP A 86 -16.07 -12.50 -12.56
C ASP A 86 -16.17 -11.93 -11.14
N CYS A 87 -16.47 -12.77 -10.13
CA CYS A 87 -16.42 -12.37 -8.74
C CYS A 87 -15.07 -11.74 -8.39
N TYR A 88 -13.96 -12.34 -8.81
CA TYR A 88 -12.63 -11.81 -8.56
C TYR A 88 -12.35 -10.52 -9.31
N ALA A 89 -12.91 -10.34 -10.51
CA ALA A 89 -12.82 -9.07 -11.24
C ALA A 89 -13.54 -7.93 -10.50
N GLY A 90 -14.71 -8.20 -9.93
CA GLY A 90 -15.45 -7.29 -9.06
C GLY A 90 -14.61 -6.86 -7.84
N TRP A 91 -14.00 -7.81 -7.14
CA TRP A 91 -13.12 -7.53 -6.00
C TRP A 91 -11.85 -6.77 -6.39
N ALA A 92 -11.27 -7.07 -7.55
CA ALA A 92 -10.12 -6.32 -8.06
C ALA A 92 -10.46 -4.84 -8.30
N LYS A 93 -11.62 -4.54 -8.87
CA LYS A 93 -12.13 -3.18 -9.07
C LYS A 93 -12.41 -2.47 -7.73
N PHE A 94 -13.10 -3.16 -6.82
CA PHE A 94 -13.41 -2.65 -5.49
C PHE A 94 -12.14 -2.24 -4.73
N MET A 95 -11.14 -3.14 -4.63
CA MET A 95 -9.89 -2.90 -3.92
C MET A 95 -8.99 -1.87 -4.60
N GLY A 96 -8.89 -1.92 -5.92
CA GLY A 96 -7.95 -1.11 -6.69
C GLY A 96 -8.45 0.29 -7.05
N VAL A 97 -9.76 0.52 -7.03
CA VAL A 97 -10.36 1.78 -7.47
C VAL A 97 -11.32 2.35 -6.44
N GLU A 98 -12.34 1.61 -6.05
CA GLU A 98 -13.45 2.18 -5.29
C GLU A 98 -13.06 2.57 -3.87
N ILE A 99 -12.41 1.66 -3.13
CA ILE A 99 -11.98 1.92 -1.76
C ILE A 99 -10.85 2.95 -1.70
N ILE A 100 -9.88 2.87 -2.63
CA ILE A 100 -8.79 3.84 -2.73
C ILE A 100 -9.32 5.25 -2.97
N ARG A 101 -10.28 5.41 -3.89
CA ARG A 101 -10.90 6.71 -4.18
C ARG A 101 -11.58 7.34 -2.96
N GLN A 102 -12.12 6.53 -2.07
CA GLN A 102 -12.78 7.02 -0.87
C GLN A 102 -11.78 7.35 0.25
N ILE A 103 -10.77 6.51 0.45
CA ILE A 103 -9.75 6.70 1.48
C ILE A 103 -8.88 7.94 1.17
N SER A 104 -8.51 8.15 -0.09
CA SER A 104 -7.59 9.23 -0.52
C SER A 104 -8.10 10.66 -0.24
N LYS A 105 -9.32 10.82 0.24
CA LYS A 105 -9.94 12.13 0.50
C LYS A 105 -10.06 12.46 1.99
N LYS A 106 -9.51 11.64 2.92
CA LYS A 106 -9.85 11.72 4.34
C LYS A 106 -8.66 11.48 5.25
N ASP A 107 -8.07 12.56 5.71
CA ASP A 107 -6.95 12.52 6.66
C ASP A 107 -7.36 11.99 8.05
N GLU A 108 -8.65 12.07 8.40
CA GLU A 108 -9.22 11.65 9.68
C GLU A 108 -9.23 10.12 9.88
N LEU A 109 -8.96 9.34 8.82
CA LEU A 109 -8.96 7.88 8.86
C LEU A 109 -7.63 7.26 9.29
N SER A 110 -6.59 8.05 9.54
CA SER A 110 -5.22 7.55 9.78
C SER A 110 -5.16 6.52 10.91
N ASP A 111 -5.82 6.78 12.03
CA ASP A 111 -5.80 5.89 13.20
C ASP A 111 -6.51 4.56 12.94
N VAL A 112 -7.63 4.60 12.20
CA VAL A 112 -8.36 3.37 11.83
C VAL A 112 -7.54 2.56 10.82
N ILE A 113 -6.92 3.23 9.84
CA ILE A 113 -6.08 2.59 8.84
C ILE A 113 -4.85 1.94 9.50
N GLU A 114 -4.19 2.64 10.43
CA GLU A 114 -3.03 2.12 11.13
C GLU A 114 -3.36 0.81 11.88
N LYS A 115 -4.46 0.81 12.62
CA LYS A 115 -4.94 -0.38 13.35
C LYS A 115 -5.30 -1.55 12.43
N GLN A 116 -5.79 -1.28 11.21
CA GLN A 116 -6.22 -2.33 10.28
C GLN A 116 -5.13 -2.79 9.30
N LEU A 117 -4.01 -2.08 9.21
CA LEU A 117 -2.98 -2.37 8.22
C LEU A 117 -2.38 -3.79 8.35
N ALA A 118 -2.14 -4.24 9.59
CA ALA A 118 -1.64 -5.59 9.86
C ALA A 118 -2.66 -6.67 9.46
N ALA A 119 -3.93 -6.48 9.79
CA ALA A 119 -5.00 -7.40 9.44
C ALA A 119 -5.22 -7.46 7.93
N LEU A 120 -5.16 -6.31 7.26
CA LEU A 120 -5.26 -6.24 5.81
C LEU A 120 -4.10 -6.94 5.11
N ASN A 121 -2.87 -6.78 5.62
CA ASN A 121 -1.69 -7.48 5.11
C ASN A 121 -1.86 -9.00 5.25
N ALA A 122 -2.29 -9.49 6.41
CA ALA A 122 -2.54 -10.91 6.65
C ALA A 122 -3.62 -11.48 5.71
N ALA A 123 -4.72 -10.74 5.50
CA ALA A 123 -5.77 -11.12 4.55
C ALA A 123 -5.24 -11.11 3.10
N GLY A 124 -4.44 -10.12 2.75
CA GLY A 124 -3.78 -10.02 1.44
C GLY A 124 -2.85 -11.20 1.15
N GLN A 125 -2.17 -11.74 2.16
CA GLN A 125 -1.36 -12.96 2.02
C GLN A 125 -2.21 -14.17 1.69
N GLN A 126 -3.41 -14.31 2.28
CA GLN A 126 -4.34 -15.40 1.94
C GLN A 126 -4.82 -15.29 0.50
N VAL A 127 -5.20 -14.08 0.04
CA VAL A 127 -5.57 -13.86 -1.37
C VAL A 127 -4.39 -14.16 -2.31
N ASN A 128 -3.18 -13.78 -1.93
CA ASN A 128 -1.97 -14.10 -2.70
C ASN A 128 -1.75 -15.63 -2.81
N ALA A 129 -1.98 -16.38 -1.74
CA ALA A 129 -1.85 -17.84 -1.75
C ALA A 129 -2.87 -18.48 -2.71
N LEU A 130 -4.10 -17.96 -2.78
CA LEU A 130 -5.10 -18.42 -3.77
C LEU A 130 -4.64 -18.10 -5.19
N ALA A 131 -4.14 -16.88 -5.44
CA ALA A 131 -3.65 -16.46 -6.76
C ALA A 131 -2.45 -17.32 -7.21
N TYR A 132 -1.53 -17.63 -6.29
CA TYR A 132 -0.41 -18.51 -6.56
C TYR A 132 -0.86 -19.92 -6.99
N LYS A 133 -1.82 -20.50 -6.25
CA LYS A 133 -2.40 -21.81 -6.58
C LYS A 133 -3.08 -21.79 -7.95
N ALA A 134 -3.93 -20.79 -8.21
CA ALA A 134 -4.64 -20.66 -9.47
C ALA A 134 -3.69 -20.50 -10.68
N ASN A 135 -2.65 -19.69 -10.54
CA ASN A 135 -1.64 -19.50 -11.59
C ASN A 135 -0.78 -20.75 -11.85
N GLY A 136 -0.61 -21.61 -10.83
CA GLY A 136 0.09 -22.89 -10.96
C GLY A 136 -0.83 -24.06 -11.32
N GLU A 137 -2.04 -23.78 -11.81
CA GLU A 137 -3.08 -24.78 -12.15
C GLU A 137 -3.46 -25.72 -10.97
N MET A 138 -3.12 -25.33 -9.76
CA MET A 138 -3.49 -26.05 -8.55
C MET A 138 -4.89 -25.64 -8.09
N ARG A 139 -5.70 -26.62 -7.71
CA ARG A 139 -7.02 -26.34 -7.14
C ARG A 139 -6.88 -25.88 -5.69
N PHE A 140 -7.59 -24.83 -5.32
CA PHE A 140 -7.77 -24.46 -3.92
C PHE A 140 -9.16 -24.92 -3.41
N LYS A 141 -9.24 -25.18 -2.11
CA LYS A 141 -10.50 -25.63 -1.49
C LYS A 141 -11.48 -24.46 -1.34
N PRO A 142 -12.80 -24.69 -1.45
CA PRO A 142 -13.80 -23.66 -1.17
C PRO A 142 -13.60 -23.02 0.22
N SER A 143 -13.18 -23.78 1.22
CA SER A 143 -12.91 -23.26 2.56
C SER A 143 -11.74 -22.26 2.60
N GLU A 144 -10.71 -22.43 1.78
CA GLU A 144 -9.58 -21.48 1.68
C GLU A 144 -10.05 -20.16 1.06
N ARG A 145 -10.90 -20.24 0.02
CA ARG A 145 -11.55 -19.07 -0.58
C ARG A 145 -12.38 -18.33 0.46
N THR A 146 -13.32 -19.01 1.13
CA THR A 146 -14.19 -18.41 2.15
C THR A 146 -13.37 -17.78 3.28
N ALA A 147 -12.31 -18.43 3.74
CA ALA A 147 -11.42 -17.90 4.78
C ALA A 147 -10.76 -16.59 4.34
N ALA A 148 -10.23 -16.54 3.11
CA ALA A 148 -9.57 -15.34 2.57
C ALA A 148 -10.55 -14.15 2.46
N PHE A 149 -11.77 -14.38 1.94
CA PHE A 149 -12.80 -13.34 1.85
C PHE A 149 -13.28 -12.88 3.23
N THR A 150 -13.49 -13.80 4.16
CA THR A 150 -13.88 -13.45 5.54
C THR A 150 -12.81 -12.62 6.24
N ALA A 151 -11.54 -13.00 6.12
CA ALA A 151 -10.42 -12.24 6.68
C ALA A 151 -10.34 -10.84 6.06
N LEU A 152 -10.53 -10.72 4.75
CA LEU A 152 -10.50 -9.45 4.04
C LEU A 152 -11.66 -8.53 4.46
N LYS A 153 -12.88 -9.04 4.53
CA LYS A 153 -14.04 -8.28 5.01
C LYS A 153 -13.82 -7.78 6.43
N ARG A 154 -13.37 -8.66 7.33
CA ARG A 154 -13.07 -8.29 8.73
C ARG A 154 -12.04 -7.17 8.83
N ALA A 155 -11.00 -7.17 7.98
CA ALA A 155 -10.01 -6.12 7.95
C ALA A 155 -10.54 -4.79 7.37
N LEU A 156 -11.50 -4.86 6.43
CA LEU A 156 -12.05 -3.69 5.76
C LEU A 156 -13.26 -3.07 6.47
N ASP A 157 -14.02 -3.83 7.25
CA ASP A 157 -15.26 -3.36 7.88
C ASP A 157 -15.06 -2.12 8.76
N PRO A 158 -14.04 -2.03 9.64
CA PRO A 158 -13.80 -0.82 10.42
C PRO A 158 -13.51 0.42 9.55
N ILE A 159 -12.80 0.24 8.44
CA ILE A 159 -12.50 1.32 7.49
C ILE A 159 -13.79 1.77 6.78
N ARG A 160 -14.62 0.82 6.35
CA ARG A 160 -15.91 1.11 5.72
C ARG A 160 -16.85 1.84 6.68
N GLN A 161 -16.95 1.41 7.93
CA GLN A 161 -17.75 2.08 8.97
C GLN A 161 -17.27 3.51 9.21
N ALA A 162 -15.96 3.73 9.31
CA ALA A 162 -15.39 5.06 9.47
C ALA A 162 -15.64 5.95 8.23
N LEU A 163 -15.60 5.37 7.02
CA LEU A 163 -15.96 6.09 5.79
C LEU A 163 -17.44 6.48 5.74
N GLN A 164 -18.33 5.67 6.28
CA GLN A 164 -19.77 5.93 6.33
C GLN A 164 -20.12 7.02 7.34
N SER A 165 -19.52 7.00 8.53
CA SER A 165 -19.74 8.00 9.57
C SER A 165 -19.36 9.42 9.14
N THR A 166 -18.39 9.52 8.23
CA THR A 166 -17.89 10.80 7.68
C THR A 166 -18.58 11.24 6.39
N ASN A 167 -19.40 10.41 5.75
CA ASN A 167 -20.10 10.71 4.49
C ASN A 167 -21.59 10.42 4.61
N LYS A 168 -22.44 11.38 4.21
CA LYS A 168 -23.88 11.16 3.94
C LYS A 168 -24.14 10.35 2.64
N LYS A 169 -23.14 9.69 2.06
CA LYS A 169 -23.28 8.89 0.82
C LYS A 169 -23.58 7.43 1.15
N PRO A 170 -24.23 6.70 0.21
CA PRO A 170 -24.56 5.29 0.41
C PRO A 170 -23.31 4.46 0.72
N ALA A 171 -23.53 3.46 1.56
CA ALA A 171 -22.49 2.53 2.01
C ALA A 171 -21.73 1.91 0.83
N LEU A 172 -20.43 1.82 0.96
CA LEU A 172 -19.59 1.05 0.06
C LEU A 172 -19.97 -0.42 0.18
N SER A 173 -20.68 -0.97 -0.79
CA SER A 173 -21.09 -2.37 -0.78
C SER A 173 -19.97 -3.27 -1.28
N TYR A 174 -19.83 -4.44 -0.65
CA TYR A 174 -18.92 -5.45 -1.18
C TYR A 174 -19.44 -6.00 -2.50
N PRO A 175 -18.54 -6.39 -3.43
CA PRO A 175 -18.94 -7.17 -4.59
C PRO A 175 -19.62 -8.48 -4.19
N ALA A 176 -20.48 -9.00 -5.05
CA ALA A 176 -21.07 -10.30 -4.84
C ALA A 176 -19.99 -11.39 -4.72
N GLU A 177 -20.23 -12.37 -3.88
CA GLU A 177 -19.48 -13.62 -3.81
C GLU A 177 -20.32 -14.69 -4.54
N ALA A 178 -19.71 -15.32 -5.53
CA ALA A 178 -20.33 -16.45 -6.22
C ALA A 178 -20.28 -17.71 -5.35
#